data_8a3eac3a99502e3a4b74274b7c80fa37
#
_entry.id   8a3eac3a99502e3a4b74274b7c80fa37
#
_cell.length_a   1.000
_cell.length_b   1.000
_cell.length_c   1.000
_cell.angle_alpha   90.00
_cell.angle_beta   90.00
_cell.angle_gamma   90.00
#
_symmetry.space_group_name_H-M   'P 1'
#
loop_
_entity.id
_entity.type
_entity.pdbx_description
1 polymer ?
#
loop_
_entity_poly.entity_id
_entity_poly.type
_entity_poly.pdbx_seq_one_letter_code
_entity_poly.pdbx_strand_id
1 'polypeptide(L)'
;VEAAVNTLVPRDGHVLVLINGAYGKRLARLTTMMGRKTTTFETADDVPTTAADVERLLAQDPSITHVGLIHCETSTGIENPLQEIAAVVAQRGRRLIVDAMSSFGALPIDARTMPFDALVAASGKCVEGPPGMGFVFVRKDVLERCAGNSTSLALDLHDQWTYMEKTTQWRFTPPT
;
A
#
# COMPACT_ATOMS: atom_id res chain seq x y z
N VAL A 1 -4.76 -0.34 5.65
CA VAL A 1 -3.79 -1.23 4.99
C VAL A 1 -4.48 -2.50 4.49
N GLU A 2 -5.19 -3.25 5.35
CA GLU A 2 -5.87 -4.50 4.96
C GLU A 2 -6.79 -4.33 3.74
N ALA A 3 -7.65 -3.31 3.74
CA ALA A 3 -8.55 -3.03 2.63
C ALA A 3 -7.79 -2.81 1.30
N ALA A 4 -6.68 -2.06 1.34
CA ALA A 4 -5.87 -1.80 0.16
C ALA A 4 -5.24 -3.09 -0.40
N VAL A 5 -4.53 -3.86 0.44
CA VAL A 5 -3.90 -5.12 0.02
C VAL A 5 -4.95 -6.11 -0.48
N ASN A 6 -6.04 -6.28 0.28
CA ASN A 6 -7.06 -7.27 -0.03
C ASN A 6 -7.79 -6.98 -1.34
N THR A 7 -8.03 -5.69 -1.64
CA THR A 7 -8.71 -5.29 -2.87
C THR A 7 -7.76 -5.23 -4.07
N LEU A 8 -6.57 -4.62 -3.89
CA LEU A 8 -5.72 -4.29 -5.03
C LEU A 8 -4.86 -5.45 -5.51
N VAL A 9 -4.52 -6.38 -4.63
CA VAL A 9 -3.72 -7.56 -4.99
C VAL A 9 -4.65 -8.71 -5.39
N PRO A 10 -4.58 -9.21 -6.63
CA PRO A 10 -5.32 -10.40 -7.04
C PRO A 10 -5.00 -11.62 -6.18
N ARG A 11 -5.87 -12.63 -6.18
CA ARG A 11 -5.67 -13.84 -5.36
C ARG A 11 -4.42 -14.62 -5.71
N ASP A 12 -4.03 -14.57 -6.98
CA ASP A 12 -2.79 -15.14 -7.54
C ASP A 12 -1.65 -14.13 -7.58
N GLY A 13 -1.85 -12.92 -7.04
CA GLY A 13 -0.85 -11.87 -6.99
C GLY A 13 0.32 -12.21 -6.07
N HIS A 14 1.49 -11.69 -6.42
CA HIS A 14 2.74 -11.86 -5.68
C HIS A 14 3.24 -10.50 -5.18
N VAL A 15 3.36 -10.35 -3.87
CA VAL A 15 3.77 -9.10 -3.24
C VAL A 15 5.20 -9.19 -2.72
N LEU A 16 6.04 -8.28 -3.15
CA LEU A 16 7.33 -7.99 -2.50
C LEU A 16 7.08 -6.97 -1.40
N VAL A 17 7.36 -7.32 -0.16
CA VAL A 17 7.25 -6.42 0.99
C VAL A 17 8.64 -5.97 1.43
N LEU A 18 8.84 -4.65 1.46
CA LEU A 18 10.07 -4.01 1.90
C LEU A 18 9.98 -3.74 3.42
N ILE A 19 10.98 -4.22 4.16
CA ILE A 19 10.94 -4.26 5.63
C ILE A 19 12.21 -3.60 6.19
N ASN A 20 12.01 -2.61 7.04
CA ASN A 20 13.03 -2.04 7.91
C ASN A 20 12.46 -1.67 9.29
N GLY A 21 11.50 -2.47 9.76
CA GLY A 21 10.91 -2.34 11.08
C GLY A 21 9.61 -3.14 11.26
N ALA A 22 8.93 -2.86 12.36
CA ALA A 22 7.78 -3.63 12.83
C ALA A 22 6.56 -3.56 11.89
N TYR A 23 6.32 -2.40 11.25
CA TYR A 23 5.17 -2.24 10.35
C TYR A 23 5.39 -2.92 9.00
N GLY A 24 6.63 -2.94 8.51
CA GLY A 24 6.99 -3.78 7.36
C GLY A 24 6.75 -5.28 7.64
N LYS A 25 7.17 -5.78 8.80
CA LYS A 25 6.89 -7.16 9.26
C LYS A 25 5.40 -7.43 9.36
N ARG A 26 4.63 -6.47 9.90
CA ARG A 26 3.17 -6.55 9.97
C ARG A 26 2.52 -6.61 8.59
N LEU A 27 2.98 -5.80 7.64
CA LEU A 27 2.48 -5.82 6.25
C LEU A 27 2.73 -7.18 5.60
N ALA A 28 3.92 -7.76 5.75
CA ALA A 28 4.25 -9.08 5.23
C ALA A 28 3.35 -10.18 5.83
N ARG A 29 3.16 -10.15 7.15
CA ARG A 29 2.25 -11.08 7.84
C ARG A 29 0.81 -10.96 7.33
N LEU A 30 0.31 -9.74 7.20
CA LEU A 30 -1.03 -9.43 6.71
C LEU A 30 -1.24 -9.98 5.29
N THR A 31 -0.28 -9.75 4.38
CA THR A 31 -0.32 -10.23 3.00
C THR A 31 -0.39 -11.76 2.93
N THR A 32 0.43 -12.42 3.76
CA THR A 32 0.43 -13.88 3.89
C THR A 32 -0.88 -14.42 4.45
N MET A 33 -1.43 -13.79 5.50
CA MET A 33 -2.71 -14.18 6.09
C MET A 33 -3.88 -14.04 5.12
N MET A 34 -3.79 -13.12 4.17
CA MET A 34 -4.76 -12.97 3.08
C MET A 34 -4.56 -14.00 1.94
N GLY A 35 -3.65 -14.94 2.09
CA GLY A 35 -3.37 -15.98 1.11
C GLY A 35 -2.65 -15.48 -0.15
N ARG A 36 -2.00 -14.32 -0.11
CA ARG A 36 -1.20 -13.80 -1.23
C ARG A 36 0.22 -14.37 -1.17
N LYS A 37 0.78 -14.71 -2.33
CA LYS A 37 2.21 -15.04 -2.40
C LYS A 37 3.02 -13.82 -1.93
N THR A 38 3.92 -14.03 -0.96
CA THR A 38 4.67 -12.94 -0.33
C THR A 38 6.15 -13.25 -0.34
N THR A 39 6.94 -12.35 -0.89
CA THR A 39 8.39 -12.30 -0.75
C THR A 39 8.75 -11.10 0.09
N THR A 40 9.72 -11.25 0.99
CA THR A 40 10.20 -10.16 1.85
C THR A 40 11.62 -9.79 1.51
N PHE A 41 11.92 -8.51 1.59
CA PHE A 41 13.28 -7.99 1.61
C PHE A 41 13.45 -7.16 2.89
N GLU A 42 14.35 -7.60 3.77
CA GLU A 42 14.57 -6.97 5.07
C GLU A 42 15.96 -6.34 5.12
N THR A 43 16.00 -5.05 5.46
CA THR A 43 17.24 -4.34 5.83
C THR A 43 17.32 -4.22 7.35
N ALA A 44 18.45 -3.78 7.87
CA ALA A 44 18.56 -3.42 9.28
C ALA A 44 17.61 -2.25 9.61
N ASP A 45 17.21 -2.15 10.88
CA ASP A 45 16.20 -1.18 11.34
C ASP A 45 16.61 0.30 11.13
N ASP A 46 17.90 0.57 10.94
CA ASP A 46 18.49 1.89 10.67
C ASP A 46 18.87 2.11 9.19
N VAL A 47 18.51 1.16 8.32
CA VAL A 47 18.88 1.20 6.90
C VAL A 47 17.64 1.28 6.02
N PRO A 48 17.43 2.37 5.27
CA PRO A 48 16.34 2.45 4.30
C PRO A 48 16.53 1.46 3.15
N THR A 49 15.44 0.94 2.60
CA THR A 49 15.48 0.20 1.35
C THR A 49 15.78 1.15 0.19
N THR A 50 16.70 0.77 -0.68
CA THR A 50 17.06 1.60 -1.84
C THR A 50 16.28 1.24 -3.10
N ALA A 51 16.16 2.20 -4.04
CA ALA A 51 15.62 1.93 -5.36
C ALA A 51 16.42 0.86 -6.13
N ALA A 52 17.74 0.81 -5.94
CA ALA A 52 18.61 -0.21 -6.54
C ALA A 52 18.31 -1.62 -6.02
N ASP A 53 17.97 -1.77 -4.74
CA ASP A 53 17.54 -3.05 -4.18
C ASP A 53 16.23 -3.52 -4.82
N VAL A 54 15.25 -2.61 -4.93
CA VAL A 54 13.95 -2.90 -5.55
C VAL A 54 14.14 -3.29 -7.01
N GLU A 55 14.95 -2.54 -7.75
CA GLU A 55 15.28 -2.83 -9.16
C GLU A 55 15.85 -4.24 -9.32
N ARG A 56 16.85 -4.58 -8.51
CA ARG A 56 17.49 -5.90 -8.50
C ARG A 56 16.48 -7.02 -8.19
N LEU A 57 15.65 -6.84 -7.17
CA LEU A 57 14.67 -7.84 -6.75
C LEU A 57 13.59 -8.09 -7.81
N LEU A 58 13.07 -7.01 -8.41
CA LEU A 58 12.07 -7.12 -9.48
C LEU A 58 12.66 -7.73 -10.77
N ALA A 59 13.96 -7.53 -11.02
CA ALA A 59 14.65 -8.18 -12.14
C ALA A 59 14.86 -9.67 -11.87
N GLN A 60 15.14 -10.08 -10.63
CA GLN A 60 15.39 -11.46 -10.23
C GLN A 60 14.11 -12.31 -10.22
N ASP A 61 12.97 -11.74 -9.84
CA ASP A 61 11.69 -12.46 -9.81
C ASP A 61 10.60 -11.72 -10.60
N PRO A 62 10.46 -12.05 -11.90
CA PRO A 62 9.41 -11.47 -12.75
C PRO A 62 7.98 -11.80 -12.32
N SER A 63 7.77 -12.77 -11.43
CA SER A 63 6.45 -13.13 -10.92
C SER A 63 5.90 -12.13 -9.90
N ILE A 64 6.74 -11.25 -9.33
CA ILE A 64 6.30 -10.17 -8.44
C ILE A 64 5.40 -9.22 -9.22
N THR A 65 4.18 -9.01 -8.73
CA THR A 65 3.18 -8.14 -9.34
C THR A 65 3.02 -6.82 -8.59
N HIS A 66 3.24 -6.85 -7.29
CA HIS A 66 3.04 -5.72 -6.38
C HIS A 66 4.23 -5.53 -5.45
N VAL A 67 4.47 -4.29 -5.06
CA VAL A 67 5.43 -3.91 -4.01
C VAL A 67 4.65 -3.23 -2.88
N GLY A 68 4.91 -3.65 -1.66
CA GLY A 68 4.40 -3.01 -0.44
C GLY A 68 5.52 -2.27 0.27
N LEU A 69 5.32 -0.97 0.53
CA LEU A 69 6.28 -0.08 1.13
C LEU A 69 5.68 0.66 2.32
N ILE A 70 6.38 0.69 3.44
CA ILE A 70 6.13 1.65 4.52
C ILE A 70 6.94 2.91 4.23
N HIS A 71 6.30 4.05 3.97
CA HIS A 71 7.01 5.28 3.60
C HIS A 71 7.88 5.81 4.76
N CYS A 72 7.29 5.93 5.94
CA CYS A 72 8.03 6.22 7.17
C CYS A 72 7.75 5.11 8.19
N GLU A 73 8.75 4.28 8.46
CA GLU A 73 8.62 3.18 9.42
C GLU A 73 8.55 3.75 10.85
N THR A 74 7.38 3.63 11.46
CA THR A 74 7.10 4.27 12.76
C THR A 74 7.97 3.70 13.90
N SER A 75 8.30 2.42 13.84
CA SER A 75 9.07 1.76 14.91
C SER A 75 10.55 2.17 14.95
N THR A 76 11.07 2.65 13.82
CA THR A 76 12.49 3.01 13.68
C THR A 76 12.71 4.49 13.33
N GLY A 77 11.68 5.16 12.81
CA GLY A 77 11.75 6.54 12.35
C GLY A 77 12.40 6.70 10.96
N ILE A 78 12.65 5.60 10.25
CA ILE A 78 13.31 5.63 8.95
C ILE A 78 12.33 6.01 7.86
N GLU A 79 12.70 7.03 7.08
CA GLU A 79 12.04 7.39 5.82
C GLU A 79 12.63 6.59 4.68
N ASN A 80 11.77 5.87 3.95
CA ASN A 80 12.15 5.16 2.73
C ASN A 80 11.99 6.09 1.52
N PRO A 81 12.90 6.05 0.52
CA PRO A 81 12.90 6.96 -0.62
C PRO A 81 11.74 6.62 -1.59
N LEU A 82 10.55 7.11 -1.25
CA LEU A 82 9.31 6.79 -1.97
C LEU A 82 9.37 7.16 -3.44
N GLN A 83 9.89 8.34 -3.78
CA GLN A 83 9.91 8.82 -5.16
C GLN A 83 10.75 7.92 -6.06
N GLU A 84 11.94 7.56 -5.60
CA GLU A 84 12.88 6.71 -6.35
C GLU A 84 12.36 5.28 -6.49
N ILE A 85 11.80 4.73 -5.39
CA ILE A 85 11.20 3.39 -5.41
C ILE A 85 9.98 3.35 -6.33
N ALA A 86 9.10 4.35 -6.26
CA ALA A 86 7.92 4.43 -7.11
C ALA A 86 8.29 4.47 -8.60
N ALA A 87 9.33 5.24 -8.94
CA ALA A 87 9.81 5.32 -10.32
C ALA A 87 10.27 3.95 -10.83
N VAL A 88 11.07 3.22 -10.05
CA VAL A 88 11.55 1.87 -10.39
C VAL A 88 10.39 0.88 -10.54
N VAL A 89 9.46 0.87 -9.58
CA VAL A 89 8.31 -0.04 -9.61
C VAL A 89 7.46 0.20 -10.87
N ALA A 90 7.21 1.47 -11.21
CA ALA A 90 6.47 1.85 -12.41
C ALA A 90 7.22 1.47 -13.70
N GLN A 91 8.52 1.71 -13.79
CA GLN A 91 9.36 1.33 -14.93
C GLN A 91 9.35 -0.19 -15.17
N ARG A 92 9.27 -0.97 -14.10
CA ARG A 92 9.13 -2.43 -14.17
C ARG A 92 7.70 -2.90 -14.44
N GLY A 93 6.73 -2.00 -14.61
CA GLY A 93 5.33 -2.32 -14.86
C GLY A 93 4.67 -3.04 -13.69
N ARG A 94 5.15 -2.78 -12.46
CA ARG A 94 4.59 -3.35 -11.23
C ARG A 94 3.72 -2.32 -10.52
N ARG A 95 2.94 -2.78 -9.54
CA ARG A 95 2.05 -1.94 -8.74
C ARG A 95 2.70 -1.60 -7.40
N LEU A 96 2.46 -0.40 -6.89
CA LEU A 96 2.99 0.06 -5.60
C LEU A 96 1.85 0.41 -4.65
N ILE A 97 1.85 -0.24 -3.49
CA ILE A 97 0.98 0.07 -2.36
C ILE A 97 1.84 0.70 -1.26
N VAL A 98 1.52 1.93 -0.88
CA VAL A 98 2.28 2.72 0.09
C VAL A 98 1.49 2.82 1.40
N ASP A 99 2.09 2.40 2.49
CA ASP A 99 1.64 2.76 3.83
C ASP A 99 2.31 4.10 4.22
N ALA A 100 1.52 5.15 4.26
CA ALA A 100 1.94 6.49 4.63
C ALA A 100 1.32 6.94 5.98
N MET A 101 0.95 5.99 6.84
CA MET A 101 0.28 6.28 8.11
C MET A 101 1.02 7.31 8.95
N SER A 102 2.35 7.27 8.98
CA SER A 102 3.20 8.16 9.80
C SER A 102 3.85 9.29 9.02
N SER A 103 3.61 9.39 7.71
CA SER A 103 4.24 10.40 6.85
C SER A 103 3.25 11.34 6.17
N PHE A 104 2.02 10.87 5.93
CA PHE A 104 1.00 11.67 5.25
C PHE A 104 0.61 12.89 6.08
N GLY A 105 0.75 14.07 5.51
CA GLY A 105 0.54 15.34 6.18
C GLY A 105 1.82 15.98 6.73
N ALA A 106 2.93 15.23 6.85
CA ALA A 106 4.22 15.74 7.31
C ALA A 106 5.28 15.76 6.19
N LEU A 107 5.35 14.68 5.40
CA LEU A 107 6.29 14.59 4.29
C LEU A 107 5.59 14.90 2.96
N PRO A 108 6.29 15.54 2.01
CA PRO A 108 5.73 15.79 0.68
C PRO A 108 5.41 14.51 -0.06
N ILE A 109 4.17 14.34 -0.50
CA ILE A 109 3.74 13.25 -1.36
C ILE A 109 2.90 13.83 -2.50
N ASP A 110 3.40 13.73 -3.73
CA ASP A 110 2.73 14.25 -4.91
C ASP A 110 2.45 13.11 -5.91
N ALA A 111 1.20 12.71 -6.03
CA ALA A 111 0.76 11.66 -6.94
C ALA A 111 1.00 11.96 -8.44
N ARG A 112 1.32 13.20 -8.79
CA ARG A 112 1.68 13.59 -10.17
C ARG A 112 3.12 13.22 -10.51
N THR A 113 3.98 13.13 -9.51
CA THR A 113 5.42 12.85 -9.68
C THR A 113 5.87 11.53 -9.07
N MET A 114 5.08 10.97 -8.14
CA MET A 114 5.34 9.71 -7.48
C MET A 114 4.29 8.68 -7.93
N PRO A 115 4.62 7.78 -8.88
CA PRO A 115 3.65 6.86 -9.47
C PRO A 115 3.36 5.66 -8.56
N PHE A 116 2.54 5.86 -7.53
CA PHE A 116 1.98 4.78 -6.71
C PHE A 116 0.53 4.46 -7.15
N ASP A 117 0.08 3.24 -6.89
CA ASP A 117 -1.28 2.78 -7.22
C ASP A 117 -2.25 3.00 -6.06
N ALA A 118 -1.77 2.85 -4.84
CA ALA A 118 -2.52 3.18 -3.64
C ALA A 118 -1.63 3.74 -2.53
N LEU A 119 -2.21 4.64 -1.74
CA LEU A 119 -1.59 5.20 -0.55
C LEU A 119 -2.58 5.13 0.60
N VAL A 120 -2.14 4.60 1.73
CA VAL A 120 -2.95 4.44 2.94
C VAL A 120 -2.49 5.39 4.01
N ALA A 121 -3.42 6.08 4.65
CA ALA A 121 -3.13 7.04 5.71
C ALA A 121 -4.19 6.99 6.82
N ALA A 122 -3.93 7.68 7.92
CA ALA A 122 -4.84 7.80 9.05
C ALA A 122 -4.93 9.26 9.52
N SER A 123 -6.09 9.61 10.06
CA SER A 123 -6.35 10.97 10.56
C SER A 123 -5.58 11.31 11.84
N GLY A 124 -5.40 10.34 12.74
CA GLY A 124 -4.85 10.56 14.07
C GLY A 124 -3.32 10.60 14.17
N LYS A 125 -2.61 10.74 13.05
CA LYS A 125 -1.15 10.90 12.98
C LYS A 125 -0.82 12.35 12.59
N CYS A 126 0.04 12.55 11.60
CA CYS A 126 0.48 13.89 11.18
C CYS A 126 -0.62 14.77 10.56
N VAL A 127 -1.78 14.22 10.26
CA VAL A 127 -2.97 15.00 9.87
C VAL A 127 -3.60 15.71 11.08
N GLU A 128 -3.27 15.28 12.31
CA GLU A 128 -3.74 15.88 13.59
C GLU A 128 -5.27 15.89 13.76
N GLY A 129 -5.95 14.95 13.06
CA GLY A 129 -7.40 14.76 13.17
C GLY A 129 -7.80 13.77 14.27
N PRO A 130 -9.11 13.54 14.47
CA PRO A 130 -9.60 12.56 15.42
C PRO A 130 -9.02 11.16 15.13
N PRO A 131 -8.58 10.41 16.15
CA PRO A 131 -8.10 9.05 15.94
C PRO A 131 -9.24 8.10 15.55
N GLY A 132 -8.87 6.98 14.90
CA GLY A 132 -9.82 5.92 14.54
C GLY A 132 -10.24 5.91 13.08
N MET A 133 -9.97 6.94 12.31
CA MET A 133 -10.24 6.96 10.87
C MET A 133 -9.00 6.63 10.06
N GLY A 134 -9.15 5.68 9.12
CA GLY A 134 -8.17 5.41 8.08
C GLY A 134 -8.79 5.65 6.71
N PHE A 135 -7.99 6.12 5.77
CA PHE A 135 -8.43 6.37 4.41
C PHE A 135 -7.39 5.87 3.39
N VAL A 136 -7.86 5.65 2.17
CA VAL A 136 -7.04 5.13 1.09
C VAL A 136 -7.26 6.00 -0.15
N PHE A 137 -6.17 6.49 -0.72
CA PHE A 137 -6.16 7.05 -2.07
C PHE A 137 -5.80 5.92 -3.04
N VAL A 138 -6.61 5.72 -4.06
CA VAL A 138 -6.39 4.68 -5.07
C VAL A 138 -6.53 5.29 -6.45
N ARG A 139 -5.66 4.92 -7.37
CA ARG A 139 -5.84 5.25 -8.78
C ARG A 139 -7.12 4.60 -9.30
N LYS A 140 -7.98 5.41 -9.91
CA LYS A 140 -9.28 4.95 -10.41
C LYS A 140 -9.15 3.80 -11.42
N ASP A 141 -8.24 3.92 -12.38
CA ASP A 141 -7.98 2.91 -13.40
C ASP A 141 -7.47 1.56 -12.85
N VAL A 142 -6.85 1.59 -11.67
CA VAL A 142 -6.44 0.38 -10.95
C VAL A 142 -7.64 -0.23 -10.22
N LEU A 143 -8.40 0.60 -9.50
CA LEU A 143 -9.55 0.14 -8.71
C LEU A 143 -10.62 -0.52 -9.60
N GLU A 144 -10.88 0.02 -10.79
CA GLU A 144 -11.81 -0.53 -11.78
C GLU A 144 -11.54 -1.99 -12.15
N ARG A 145 -10.30 -2.44 -12.04
CA ARG A 145 -9.86 -3.81 -12.39
C ARG A 145 -9.81 -4.75 -11.19
N CYS A 146 -10.21 -4.30 -10.00
CA CYS A 146 -10.06 -5.06 -8.75
C CYS A 146 -11.30 -5.85 -8.34
N ALA A 147 -12.32 -5.92 -9.19
CA ALA A 147 -13.54 -6.68 -8.91
C ALA A 147 -13.22 -8.14 -8.53
N GLY A 148 -13.77 -8.59 -7.39
CA GLY A 148 -13.66 -9.98 -6.94
C GLY A 148 -12.31 -10.39 -6.32
N ASN A 149 -11.34 -9.47 -6.22
CA ASN A 149 -10.07 -9.75 -5.54
C ASN A 149 -10.25 -9.92 -4.03
N SER A 150 -11.09 -9.08 -3.42
CA SER A 150 -11.27 -9.05 -1.98
C SER A 150 -11.90 -10.34 -1.44
N THR A 151 -11.40 -10.80 -0.30
CA THR A 151 -11.99 -11.89 0.50
C THR A 151 -12.85 -11.36 1.65
N SER A 152 -12.98 -10.05 1.78
CA SER A 152 -13.75 -9.38 2.82
C SER A 152 -14.84 -8.51 2.20
N LEU A 153 -16.07 -8.68 2.64
CA LEU A 153 -17.18 -7.82 2.23
C LEU A 153 -17.00 -6.39 2.77
N ALA A 154 -16.58 -6.24 4.03
CA ALA A 154 -16.48 -4.96 4.71
C ALA A 154 -15.27 -4.12 4.24
N LEU A 155 -14.20 -4.78 3.79
CA LEU A 155 -12.94 -4.15 3.40
C LEU A 155 -12.69 -4.19 1.89
N ASP A 156 -13.75 -4.37 1.08
CA ASP A 156 -13.68 -4.34 -0.38
C ASP A 156 -13.84 -2.89 -0.87
N LEU A 157 -12.71 -2.29 -1.28
CA LEU A 157 -12.70 -0.92 -1.79
C LEU A 157 -13.39 -0.81 -3.15
N HIS A 158 -13.31 -1.86 -3.99
CA HIS A 158 -13.96 -1.85 -5.30
C HIS A 158 -15.48 -1.87 -5.14
N ASP A 159 -16.01 -2.74 -4.27
CA ASP A 159 -17.45 -2.81 -4.03
C ASP A 159 -17.96 -1.54 -3.34
N GLN A 160 -17.19 -0.98 -2.40
CA GLN A 160 -17.47 0.31 -1.78
C GLN A 160 -17.56 1.43 -2.83
N TRP A 161 -16.57 1.53 -3.70
CA TRP A 161 -16.54 2.54 -4.76
C TRP A 161 -17.70 2.37 -5.76
N THR A 162 -17.96 1.15 -6.21
CA THR A 162 -19.06 0.84 -7.12
C THR A 162 -20.43 1.24 -6.53
N TYR A 163 -20.61 0.98 -5.24
CA TYR A 163 -21.82 1.38 -4.54
C TYR A 163 -21.94 2.91 -4.46
N MET A 164 -20.87 3.62 -4.15
CA MET A 164 -20.83 5.07 -4.05
C MET A 164 -21.14 5.73 -5.41
N GLU A 165 -20.54 5.24 -6.50
CA GLU A 165 -20.81 5.75 -7.87
C GLU A 165 -22.29 5.59 -8.25
N LYS A 166 -22.90 4.47 -7.82
CA LYS A 166 -24.31 4.17 -8.13
C LYS A 166 -25.32 4.95 -7.28
N THR A 167 -25.03 5.16 -6.01
CA THR A 167 -26.01 5.66 -5.02
C THR A 167 -25.66 7.02 -4.45
N THR A 168 -24.43 7.51 -4.66
CA THR A 168 -23.86 8.70 -4.00
C THR A 168 -23.77 8.59 -2.48
N GLN A 169 -23.85 7.37 -1.93
CA GLN A 169 -23.85 7.08 -0.50
C GLN A 169 -22.80 6.02 -0.16
N TRP A 170 -22.38 5.98 1.09
CA TRP A 170 -21.55 4.91 1.62
C TRP A 170 -22.32 3.59 1.62
N ARG A 171 -21.64 2.48 1.28
CA ARG A 171 -22.24 1.16 1.32
C ARG A 171 -22.61 0.72 2.75
N PHE A 172 -21.77 1.08 3.70
CA PHE A 172 -22.01 0.88 5.13
C PHE A 172 -22.12 2.22 5.82
N THR A 173 -22.80 2.26 6.98
CA THR A 173 -22.82 3.45 7.82
C THR A 173 -21.38 3.87 8.12
N PRO A 174 -20.97 5.11 7.82
CA PRO A 174 -19.65 5.59 8.18
C PRO A 174 -19.51 5.54 9.72
N PRO A 175 -18.29 5.34 10.23
CA PRO A 175 -18.06 5.47 11.65
C PRO A 175 -18.43 6.87 12.11
N THR A 176 -19.25 6.95 13.12
CA THR A 176 -19.70 8.20 13.77
C THR A 176 -18.69 8.69 14.77
#